data_83864d2aa6fc35cc67c8e250aff46989
#
_entry.id   83864d2aa6fc35cc67c8e250aff46989
#
_cell.length_a   1.000
_cell.length_b   1.000
_cell.length_c   1.000
_cell.angle_alpha   90.00
_cell.angle_beta   90.00
_cell.angle_gamma   90.00
#
_symmetry.space_group_name_H-M   'P 1'
#
loop_
_entity.id
_entity.type
_entity.pdbx_description
1 polymer ?
#
loop_
_entity_poly.entity_id
_entity_poly.type
_entity_poly.pdbx_seq_one_letter_code
_entity_poly.pdbx_strand_id
1 'polypeptide(L)'
;MTKQSFIRGTMILLAAGILNRILGFIPRITLPRVIGAEGIGIYHMGWPFLSVILTIITGGIPVAIAKLIAEAEAEHNETRIRSILKISLAITISLSVVFTIACVVGASWITSHLLTDSRVYYTFLCMSPMIPIIGISAVYRGYFQGRQNMIPTATSQIMETLIRIVMVLVCSYVMIPYGIEYAAAGAMTGVLAGEIGGLVVLAIHFKYDKKTSPKAPIAQIGTNKTNGRLSNFRRIMRISIPITGSKLIGASSYLLESILIAQSLAIAGISTSLATAQYGALQGMIIPIILLPSALTMSLSVSLVPSLSEAAARKDIKTIHMRLHQSLKLALVTGAPFAVLMFVLAEPICTYMYNQPEVGVMLKMMAPIAIFIYFQAPLQSALQALNKPGSALINTLIGSSVKLILIYWLASKPEMGIHGAVFAINVNIVLVTLLHWNSVVRLLKFRMEGSDFGKIGAAMALSGLCSYFIMYTSWTSTDWLRFVTSFVIGFIVYLVFITLFRLISLKDISRLMNMGKKIIR
;
A
#
# COMPACT_ATOMS: atom_id res chain seq x y z
N MET A 1 -23.62 -4.30 -22.26
CA MET A 1 -22.36 -3.55 -22.05
C MET A 1 -21.31 -4.09 -22.99
N THR A 2 -20.60 -3.22 -23.73
CA THR A 2 -19.52 -3.62 -24.62
C THR A 2 -18.35 -4.14 -23.78
N LYS A 3 -17.85 -5.34 -24.07
CA LYS A 3 -16.63 -5.89 -23.47
C LYS A 3 -15.50 -4.87 -23.70
N GLN A 4 -14.88 -4.43 -22.61
CA GLN A 4 -13.74 -3.52 -22.72
C GLN A 4 -12.53 -4.28 -23.26
N SER A 5 -11.77 -3.66 -24.17
CA SER A 5 -10.44 -4.17 -24.50
C SER A 5 -9.63 -4.28 -23.21
N PHE A 6 -8.88 -5.36 -23.03
CA PHE A 6 -8.01 -5.60 -21.87
C PHE A 6 -7.12 -4.37 -21.56
N ILE A 7 -6.55 -3.77 -22.59
CA ILE A 7 -5.70 -2.57 -22.48
C ILE A 7 -6.51 -1.40 -21.89
N ARG A 8 -7.73 -1.16 -22.40
CA ARG A 8 -8.58 -0.05 -21.93
C ARG A 8 -8.99 -0.24 -20.46
N GLY A 9 -9.35 -1.45 -20.05
CA GLY A 9 -9.70 -1.76 -18.67
C GLY A 9 -8.51 -1.55 -17.72
N THR A 10 -7.32 -2.02 -18.11
CA THR A 10 -6.08 -1.82 -17.33
C THR A 10 -5.74 -0.35 -17.19
N MET A 11 -5.89 0.45 -18.24
CA MET A 11 -5.63 1.89 -18.21
C MET A 11 -6.59 2.64 -17.29
N ILE A 12 -7.88 2.26 -17.27
CA ILE A 12 -8.88 2.84 -16.37
C ILE A 12 -8.49 2.60 -14.90
N LEU A 13 -8.13 1.36 -14.55
CA LEU A 13 -7.69 1.03 -13.18
C LEU A 13 -6.38 1.72 -12.80
N LEU A 14 -5.44 1.84 -13.74
CA LEU A 14 -4.19 2.56 -13.52
C LEU A 14 -4.44 4.04 -13.23
N ALA A 15 -5.26 4.69 -14.07
CA ALA A 15 -5.61 6.10 -13.89
C ALA A 15 -6.35 6.34 -12.56
N ALA A 16 -7.33 5.50 -12.23
CA ALA A 16 -8.02 5.54 -10.95
C ALA A 16 -7.06 5.32 -9.77
N GLY A 17 -6.13 4.37 -9.89
CA GLY A 17 -5.12 4.10 -8.89
C GLY A 17 -4.17 5.27 -8.63
N ILE A 18 -3.72 5.97 -9.69
CA ILE A 18 -2.89 7.18 -9.58
C ILE A 18 -3.68 8.30 -8.91
N LEU A 19 -4.92 8.54 -9.36
CA LEU A 19 -5.79 9.58 -8.79
C LEU A 19 -6.05 9.30 -7.30
N ASN A 20 -6.37 8.07 -6.92
CA ASN A 20 -6.60 7.69 -5.53
C ASN A 20 -5.36 7.85 -4.64
N ARG A 21 -4.15 7.65 -5.18
CA ARG A 21 -2.91 7.88 -4.43
C ARG A 21 -2.70 9.36 -4.15
N ILE A 22 -2.95 10.23 -5.15
CA ILE A 22 -2.86 11.69 -4.99
C ILE A 22 -3.91 12.16 -3.98
N LEU A 23 -5.16 11.79 -4.18
CA LEU A 23 -6.27 12.15 -3.29
C LEU A 23 -6.06 11.59 -1.87
N GLY A 24 -5.62 10.36 -1.73
CA GLY A 24 -5.37 9.72 -0.45
C GLY A 24 -4.22 10.33 0.36
N PHE A 25 -3.41 11.21 -0.26
CA PHE A 25 -2.38 11.95 0.45
C PHE A 25 -2.95 13.16 1.23
N ILE A 26 -4.11 13.67 0.81
CA ILE A 26 -4.77 14.81 1.49
C ILE A 26 -5.04 14.50 2.97
N PRO A 27 -5.79 13.45 3.36
CA PRO A 27 -6.04 13.16 4.76
C PRO A 27 -4.77 12.76 5.53
N ARG A 28 -3.72 12.26 4.86
CA ARG A 28 -2.43 11.95 5.50
C ARG A 28 -1.65 13.19 5.93
N ILE A 29 -1.91 14.34 5.31
CA ILE A 29 -1.34 15.63 5.74
C ILE A 29 -2.28 16.33 6.72
N THR A 30 -3.57 16.35 6.42
CA THR A 30 -4.53 17.17 7.14
C THR A 30 -4.94 16.57 8.47
N LEU A 31 -5.13 15.24 8.55
CA LEU A 31 -5.56 14.59 9.79
C LEU A 31 -4.52 14.73 10.92
N PRO A 32 -3.20 14.54 10.70
CA PRO A 32 -2.19 14.80 11.73
C PRO A 32 -2.18 16.22 12.27
N ARG A 33 -2.55 17.19 11.45
CA ARG A 33 -2.68 18.60 11.90
C ARG A 33 -3.90 18.82 12.80
N VAL A 34 -4.94 18.02 12.63
CA VAL A 34 -6.20 18.12 13.37
C VAL A 34 -6.11 17.40 14.71
N ILE A 35 -5.58 16.17 14.74
CA ILE A 35 -5.58 15.32 15.95
C ILE A 35 -4.18 15.05 16.51
N GLY A 36 -3.12 15.62 15.92
CA GLY A 36 -1.74 15.42 16.39
C GLY A 36 -1.21 13.98 16.21
N ALA A 37 0.04 13.75 16.62
CA ALA A 37 0.68 12.45 16.53
C ALA A 37 -0.03 11.40 17.41
N GLU A 38 -0.48 11.79 18.61
CA GLU A 38 -1.17 10.91 19.55
C GLU A 38 -2.51 10.41 18.98
N GLY A 39 -3.33 11.31 18.45
CA GLY A 39 -4.59 10.94 17.80
C GLY A 39 -4.37 10.06 16.57
N ILE A 40 -3.31 10.32 15.81
CA ILE A 40 -2.89 9.46 14.69
C ILE A 40 -2.47 8.09 15.18
N GLY A 41 -1.80 7.99 16.33
CA GLY A 41 -1.44 6.72 16.96
C GLY A 41 -2.67 5.90 17.31
N ILE A 42 -3.64 6.51 18.02
CA ILE A 42 -4.92 5.88 18.36
C ILE A 42 -5.66 5.42 17.10
N TYR A 43 -5.67 6.26 16.07
CA TYR A 43 -6.30 5.94 14.76
C TYR A 43 -5.62 4.77 14.05
N HIS A 44 -4.28 4.67 14.08
CA HIS A 44 -3.53 3.66 13.32
C HIS A 44 -3.33 2.33 14.06
N MET A 45 -3.37 2.28 15.40
CA MET A 45 -3.09 1.07 16.17
C MET A 45 -4.02 -0.11 15.87
N GLY A 46 -5.27 0.16 15.50
CA GLY A 46 -6.24 -0.89 15.12
C GLY A 46 -6.03 -1.48 13.73
N TRP A 47 -5.38 -0.76 12.81
CA TRP A 47 -5.24 -1.16 11.40
C TRP A 47 -4.55 -2.51 11.17
N PRO A 48 -3.49 -2.90 11.90
CA PRO A 48 -2.85 -4.19 11.73
C PRO A 48 -3.79 -5.36 12.01
N PHE A 49 -4.64 -5.25 13.03
CA PHE A 49 -5.68 -6.24 13.34
C PHE A 49 -6.68 -6.36 12.20
N LEU A 50 -7.22 -5.23 11.76
CA LEU A 50 -8.15 -5.19 10.64
C LEU A 50 -7.52 -5.77 9.37
N SER A 51 -6.26 -5.48 9.11
CA SER A 51 -5.52 -6.00 7.95
C SER A 51 -5.45 -7.52 7.92
N VAL A 52 -5.20 -8.17 9.06
CA VAL A 52 -5.20 -9.64 9.17
C VAL A 52 -6.59 -10.20 8.89
N ILE A 53 -7.63 -9.66 9.54
CA ILE A 53 -9.02 -10.09 9.37
C ILE A 53 -9.47 -9.92 7.92
N LEU A 54 -9.23 -8.76 7.35
CA LEU A 54 -9.56 -8.49 5.94
C LEU A 54 -8.78 -9.41 4.99
N THR A 55 -7.54 -9.75 5.31
CA THR A 55 -6.76 -10.69 4.52
C THR A 55 -7.37 -12.09 4.55
N ILE A 56 -7.87 -12.54 5.70
CA ILE A 56 -8.58 -13.83 5.79
C ILE A 56 -9.85 -13.82 4.94
N ILE A 57 -10.64 -12.74 5.02
CA ILE A 57 -11.94 -12.64 4.37
C ILE A 57 -11.82 -12.36 2.87
N THR A 58 -10.89 -11.46 2.47
CA THR A 58 -10.82 -10.96 1.09
C THR A 58 -9.56 -11.36 0.33
N GLY A 59 -8.57 -11.97 0.98
CA GLY A 59 -7.23 -12.18 0.42
C GLY A 59 -7.20 -12.86 -0.95
N GLY A 60 -7.90 -13.97 -1.13
CA GLY A 60 -7.95 -14.74 -2.37
C GLY A 60 -9.32 -14.73 -3.07
N ILE A 61 -10.40 -14.38 -2.37
CA ILE A 61 -11.77 -14.49 -2.87
C ILE A 61 -12.01 -13.64 -4.14
N PRO A 62 -11.63 -12.36 -4.24
CA PRO A 62 -11.84 -11.57 -5.45
C PRO A 62 -11.14 -12.15 -6.68
N VAL A 63 -9.93 -12.69 -6.50
CA VAL A 63 -9.16 -13.31 -7.58
C VAL A 63 -9.82 -14.59 -8.06
N ALA A 64 -10.30 -15.42 -7.12
CA ALA A 64 -11.04 -16.65 -7.45
C ALA A 64 -12.34 -16.32 -8.18
N ILE A 65 -13.10 -15.34 -7.72
CA ILE A 65 -14.33 -14.89 -8.36
C ILE A 65 -14.05 -14.38 -9.77
N ALA A 66 -13.08 -13.49 -9.93
CA ALA A 66 -12.74 -12.93 -11.24
C ALA A 66 -12.38 -14.02 -12.25
N LYS A 67 -11.57 -15.01 -11.85
CA LYS A 67 -11.20 -16.14 -12.69
C LYS A 67 -12.41 -17.00 -13.06
N LEU A 68 -13.19 -17.46 -12.06
CA LEU A 68 -14.31 -18.38 -12.29
C LEU A 68 -15.47 -17.72 -13.05
N ILE A 69 -15.70 -16.42 -12.85
CA ILE A 69 -16.70 -15.67 -13.61
C ILE A 69 -16.23 -15.48 -15.05
N ALA A 70 -14.94 -15.18 -15.28
CA ALA A 70 -14.41 -15.06 -16.65
C ALA A 70 -14.55 -16.38 -17.42
N GLU A 71 -14.32 -17.52 -16.78
CA GLU A 71 -14.55 -18.84 -17.36
C GLU A 71 -16.05 -19.04 -17.71
N ALA A 72 -16.95 -18.75 -16.75
CA ALA A 72 -18.39 -18.91 -16.93
C ALA A 72 -18.97 -17.93 -17.97
N GLU A 73 -18.39 -16.73 -18.09
CA GLU A 73 -18.72 -15.73 -19.11
C GLU A 73 -18.32 -16.21 -20.52
N ALA A 74 -17.16 -16.85 -20.65
CA ALA A 74 -16.72 -17.47 -21.91
C ALA A 74 -17.63 -18.63 -22.35
N GLU A 75 -18.19 -19.36 -21.37
CA GLU A 75 -19.18 -20.43 -21.58
C GLU A 75 -20.63 -19.87 -21.77
N HIS A 76 -20.83 -18.56 -21.70
CA HIS A 76 -22.16 -17.90 -21.71
C HIS A 76 -23.11 -18.45 -20.64
N ASN A 77 -22.58 -18.92 -19.49
CA ASN A 77 -23.34 -19.58 -18.44
C ASN A 77 -23.69 -18.62 -17.28
N GLU A 78 -24.72 -17.80 -17.47
CA GLU A 78 -25.21 -16.85 -16.46
C GLU A 78 -25.67 -17.53 -15.16
N THR A 79 -26.17 -18.76 -15.23
CA THR A 79 -26.59 -19.53 -14.03
C THR A 79 -25.38 -19.84 -13.15
N ARG A 80 -24.26 -20.21 -13.77
CA ARG A 80 -23.00 -20.46 -13.08
C ARG A 80 -22.42 -19.18 -12.48
N ILE A 81 -22.46 -18.05 -13.19
CA ILE A 81 -22.03 -16.73 -12.69
C ILE A 81 -22.81 -16.36 -11.43
N ARG A 82 -24.16 -16.46 -11.47
CA ARG A 82 -25.01 -16.19 -10.31
C ARG A 82 -24.74 -17.13 -9.13
N SER A 83 -24.46 -18.41 -9.41
CA SER A 83 -24.10 -19.39 -8.38
C SER A 83 -22.79 -19.02 -7.70
N ILE A 84 -21.74 -18.70 -8.47
CA ILE A 84 -20.42 -18.26 -7.96
C ILE A 84 -20.58 -17.03 -7.07
N LEU A 85 -21.30 -16.01 -7.55
CA LEU A 85 -21.52 -14.77 -6.79
C LEU A 85 -22.26 -15.04 -5.46
N LYS A 86 -23.34 -15.80 -5.47
CA LYS A 86 -24.11 -16.13 -4.27
C LYS A 86 -23.28 -16.90 -3.25
N ILE A 87 -22.52 -17.90 -3.67
CA ILE A 87 -21.65 -18.69 -2.80
C ILE A 87 -20.57 -17.78 -2.19
N SER A 88 -19.92 -16.95 -3.01
CA SER A 88 -18.88 -16.03 -2.54
C SER A 88 -19.43 -15.00 -1.54
N LEU A 89 -20.61 -14.43 -1.80
CA LEU A 89 -21.28 -13.54 -0.85
C LEU A 89 -21.61 -14.26 0.45
N ALA A 90 -22.16 -15.48 0.40
CA ALA A 90 -22.48 -16.26 1.58
C ALA A 90 -21.24 -16.52 2.45
N ILE A 91 -20.14 -16.98 1.83
CA ILE A 91 -18.87 -17.21 2.53
C ILE A 91 -18.36 -15.92 3.17
N THR A 92 -18.27 -14.86 2.37
CA THR A 92 -17.73 -13.58 2.82
C THR A 92 -18.57 -12.97 3.94
N ILE A 93 -19.89 -12.96 3.81
CA ILE A 93 -20.79 -12.43 4.83
C ILE A 93 -20.70 -13.26 6.12
N SER A 94 -20.72 -14.59 6.02
CA SER A 94 -20.62 -15.47 7.21
C SER A 94 -19.30 -15.24 7.96
N LEU A 95 -18.17 -15.22 7.25
CA LEU A 95 -16.87 -14.91 7.85
C LEU A 95 -16.83 -13.50 8.43
N SER A 96 -17.35 -12.51 7.71
CA SER A 96 -17.39 -11.12 8.17
C SER A 96 -18.21 -10.96 9.45
N VAL A 97 -19.37 -11.58 9.54
CA VAL A 97 -20.20 -11.53 10.75
C VAL A 97 -19.46 -12.14 11.94
N VAL A 98 -18.86 -13.32 11.76
CA VAL A 98 -18.10 -14.00 12.82
C VAL A 98 -16.95 -13.10 13.31
N PHE A 99 -16.15 -12.58 12.39
CA PHE A 99 -15.02 -11.71 12.77
C PHE A 99 -15.46 -10.36 13.33
N THR A 100 -16.56 -9.78 12.85
CA THR A 100 -17.11 -8.54 13.44
C THR A 100 -17.56 -8.76 14.88
N ILE A 101 -18.28 -9.85 15.15
CA ILE A 101 -18.68 -10.21 16.52
C ILE A 101 -17.43 -10.46 17.39
N ALA A 102 -16.44 -11.21 16.89
CA ALA A 102 -15.20 -11.45 17.60
C ALA A 102 -14.44 -10.15 17.91
N CYS A 103 -14.40 -9.20 16.98
CA CYS A 103 -13.79 -7.88 17.18
C CYS A 103 -14.54 -7.06 18.24
N VAL A 104 -15.87 -7.01 18.18
CA VAL A 104 -16.67 -6.23 19.13
C VAL A 104 -16.56 -6.81 20.54
N VAL A 105 -16.70 -8.13 20.69
CA VAL A 105 -16.60 -8.82 22.00
C VAL A 105 -15.16 -8.76 22.54
N GLY A 106 -14.16 -8.92 21.68
CA GLY A 106 -12.74 -8.90 22.04
C GLY A 106 -12.15 -7.50 22.18
N ALA A 107 -12.86 -6.44 21.77
CA ALA A 107 -12.31 -5.08 21.66
C ALA A 107 -11.61 -4.60 22.94
N SER A 108 -12.25 -4.74 24.10
CA SER A 108 -11.70 -4.29 25.37
C SER A 108 -10.42 -5.04 25.75
N TRP A 109 -10.40 -6.36 25.55
CA TRP A 109 -9.24 -7.19 25.86
C TRP A 109 -8.06 -6.89 24.90
N ILE A 110 -8.34 -6.76 23.59
CA ILE A 110 -7.32 -6.46 22.57
C ILE A 110 -6.66 -5.11 22.85
N THR A 111 -7.47 -4.08 23.11
CA THR A 111 -6.95 -2.71 23.29
C THR A 111 -6.18 -2.54 24.60
N SER A 112 -6.57 -3.21 25.68
CA SER A 112 -5.91 -3.09 26.98
C SER A 112 -4.65 -3.97 27.10
N HIS A 113 -4.65 -5.19 26.54
CA HIS A 113 -3.55 -6.15 26.75
C HIS A 113 -2.59 -6.25 25.57
N LEU A 114 -3.06 -6.13 24.33
CA LEU A 114 -2.19 -6.25 23.16
C LEU A 114 -1.67 -4.90 22.66
N LEU A 115 -2.55 -3.89 22.60
CA LEU A 115 -2.18 -2.55 22.11
C LEU A 115 -1.68 -1.61 23.19
N THR A 116 -1.78 -1.99 24.48
CA THR A 116 -1.32 -1.24 25.66
C THR A 116 -1.92 0.17 25.81
N ASP A 117 -2.95 0.53 25.02
CA ASP A 117 -3.66 1.80 25.11
C ASP A 117 -5.19 1.58 24.99
N SER A 118 -5.89 1.69 26.11
CA SER A 118 -7.34 1.50 26.18
C SER A 118 -8.15 2.54 25.38
N ARG A 119 -7.57 3.69 25.07
CA ARG A 119 -8.25 4.75 24.28
C ARG A 119 -8.47 4.35 22.82
N VAL A 120 -7.75 3.34 22.34
CA VAL A 120 -7.97 2.74 21.01
C VAL A 120 -9.32 2.02 20.91
N TYR A 121 -9.99 1.73 22.05
CA TYR A 121 -11.24 0.99 22.10
C TYR A 121 -12.32 1.55 21.16
N TYR A 122 -12.59 2.85 21.22
CA TYR A 122 -13.62 3.48 20.39
C TYR A 122 -13.27 3.42 18.89
N THR A 123 -12.03 3.65 18.56
CA THR A 123 -11.52 3.53 17.17
C THR A 123 -11.66 2.10 16.66
N PHE A 124 -11.28 1.11 17.49
CA PHE A 124 -11.38 -0.31 17.17
C PHE A 124 -12.84 -0.76 17.00
N LEU A 125 -13.74 -0.25 17.82
CA LEU A 125 -15.18 -0.52 17.70
C LEU A 125 -15.75 0.08 16.40
N CYS A 126 -15.39 1.33 16.05
CA CYS A 126 -15.83 2.00 14.83
C CYS A 126 -15.31 1.33 13.54
N MET A 127 -14.17 0.64 13.60
CA MET A 127 -13.66 -0.09 12.43
C MET A 127 -14.29 -1.47 12.23
N SER A 128 -14.91 -2.05 13.27
CA SER A 128 -15.50 -3.39 13.18
C SER A 128 -16.60 -3.51 12.11
N PRO A 129 -17.53 -2.54 11.92
CA PRO A 129 -18.53 -2.59 10.85
C PRO A 129 -17.95 -2.49 9.43
N MET A 130 -16.69 -2.06 9.27
CA MET A 130 -16.03 -2.03 7.96
C MET A 130 -15.79 -3.42 7.40
N ILE A 131 -15.64 -4.43 8.27
CA ILE A 131 -15.33 -5.81 7.89
C ILE A 131 -16.33 -6.36 6.86
N PRO A 132 -17.65 -6.39 7.11
CA PRO A 132 -18.63 -6.87 6.13
C PRO A 132 -18.73 -5.97 4.90
N ILE A 133 -18.57 -4.66 5.04
CA ILE A 133 -18.69 -3.71 3.94
C ILE A 133 -17.55 -3.91 2.94
N ILE A 134 -16.32 -3.99 3.41
CA ILE A 134 -15.13 -4.25 2.58
C ILE A 134 -15.22 -5.65 1.96
N GLY A 135 -15.67 -6.65 2.75
CA GLY A 135 -15.86 -8.00 2.25
C GLY A 135 -16.83 -8.08 1.07
N ILE A 136 -18.00 -7.48 1.20
CA ILE A 136 -19.02 -7.44 0.14
C ILE A 136 -18.50 -6.65 -1.07
N SER A 137 -17.84 -5.51 -0.84
CA SER A 137 -17.23 -4.70 -1.90
C SER A 137 -16.19 -5.49 -2.70
N ALA A 138 -15.36 -6.31 -2.02
CA ALA A 138 -14.36 -7.15 -2.64
C ALA A 138 -14.99 -8.23 -3.56
N VAL A 139 -16.13 -8.81 -3.17
CA VAL A 139 -16.88 -9.76 -4.00
C VAL A 139 -17.42 -9.09 -5.26
N TYR A 140 -18.04 -7.91 -5.13
CA TYR A 140 -18.54 -7.16 -6.31
C TYR A 140 -17.40 -6.71 -7.23
N ARG A 141 -16.26 -6.26 -6.69
CA ARG A 141 -15.07 -5.93 -7.50
C ARG A 141 -14.58 -7.16 -8.28
N GLY A 142 -14.51 -8.33 -7.64
CA GLY A 142 -14.17 -9.59 -8.30
C GLY A 142 -15.17 -9.96 -9.40
N TYR A 143 -16.47 -9.75 -9.18
CA TYR A 143 -17.53 -9.96 -10.17
C TYR A 143 -17.31 -9.10 -11.43
N PHE A 144 -17.13 -7.78 -11.27
CA PHE A 144 -16.94 -6.87 -12.40
C PHE A 144 -15.61 -7.12 -13.13
N GLN A 145 -14.55 -7.46 -12.40
CA GLN A 145 -13.27 -7.85 -13.00
C GLN A 145 -13.41 -9.12 -13.84
N GLY A 146 -14.16 -10.12 -13.37
CA GLY A 146 -14.44 -11.34 -14.11
C GLY A 146 -15.26 -11.10 -15.39
N ARG A 147 -16.15 -10.11 -15.37
CA ARG A 147 -16.87 -9.63 -16.56
C ARG A 147 -16.07 -8.70 -17.47
N GLN A 148 -14.79 -8.48 -17.17
CA GLN A 148 -13.91 -7.56 -17.92
C GLN A 148 -14.45 -6.12 -17.99
N ASN A 149 -15.20 -5.69 -16.97
CA ASN A 149 -15.69 -4.33 -16.82
C ASN A 149 -15.04 -3.67 -15.61
N MET A 150 -14.06 -2.81 -15.85
CA MET A 150 -13.27 -2.18 -14.78
C MET A 150 -13.84 -0.85 -14.30
N ILE A 151 -14.83 -0.27 -15.02
CA ILE A 151 -15.44 1.03 -14.66
C ILE A 151 -16.06 1.01 -13.26
N PRO A 152 -16.90 0.01 -12.87
CA PRO A 152 -17.50 0.01 -11.54
C PRO A 152 -16.48 -0.04 -10.41
N THR A 153 -15.39 -0.78 -10.62
CA THR A 153 -14.29 -0.87 -9.65
C THR A 153 -13.57 0.48 -9.52
N ALA A 154 -13.24 1.13 -10.64
CA ALA A 154 -12.55 2.40 -10.65
C ALA A 154 -13.41 3.53 -10.04
N THR A 155 -14.68 3.65 -10.45
CA THR A 155 -15.61 4.68 -9.93
C THR A 155 -15.89 4.49 -8.44
N SER A 156 -16.06 3.24 -7.97
CA SER A 156 -16.27 2.96 -6.55
C SER A 156 -15.07 3.40 -5.70
N GLN A 157 -13.85 3.15 -6.16
CA GLN A 157 -12.64 3.54 -5.43
C GLN A 157 -12.44 5.07 -5.38
N ILE A 158 -12.78 5.78 -6.46
CA ILE A 158 -12.71 7.24 -6.48
C ILE A 158 -13.75 7.83 -5.52
N MET A 159 -15.00 7.38 -5.59
CA MET A 159 -16.06 7.86 -4.69
C MET A 159 -15.78 7.53 -3.23
N GLU A 160 -15.32 6.31 -2.94
CA GLU A 160 -14.85 5.90 -1.62
C GLU A 160 -13.79 6.89 -1.09
N THR A 161 -12.78 7.22 -1.91
CA THR A 161 -11.69 8.11 -1.52
C THR A 161 -12.19 9.55 -1.30
N LEU A 162 -13.05 10.06 -2.17
CA LEU A 162 -13.61 11.42 -2.04
C LEU A 162 -14.47 11.56 -0.76
N ILE A 163 -15.37 10.61 -0.52
CA ILE A 163 -16.21 10.60 0.69
C ILE A 163 -15.32 10.46 1.93
N ARG A 164 -14.34 9.58 1.90
CA ARG A 164 -13.38 9.38 3.00
C ARG A 164 -12.65 10.65 3.35
N ILE A 165 -12.11 11.40 2.36
CA ILE A 165 -11.38 12.65 2.61
C ILE A 165 -12.26 13.64 3.38
N VAL A 166 -13.48 13.85 2.92
CA VAL A 166 -14.40 14.81 3.56
C VAL A 166 -14.82 14.32 4.95
N MET A 167 -15.29 13.07 5.04
CA MET A 167 -15.88 12.56 6.28
C MET A 167 -14.84 12.31 7.37
N VAL A 168 -13.61 11.90 7.04
CA VAL A 168 -12.52 11.75 8.01
C VAL A 168 -12.24 13.09 8.69
N LEU A 169 -12.17 14.18 7.93
CA LEU A 169 -11.89 15.50 8.50
C LEU A 169 -13.08 16.05 9.26
N VAL A 170 -14.28 15.95 8.71
CA VAL A 170 -15.51 16.48 9.35
C VAL A 170 -15.79 15.73 10.65
N CYS A 171 -15.85 14.40 10.62
CA CYS A 171 -16.17 13.61 11.81
C CYS A 171 -15.08 13.76 12.89
N SER A 172 -13.80 13.80 12.49
CA SER A 172 -12.71 14.01 13.43
C SER A 172 -12.82 15.39 14.10
N TYR A 173 -13.03 16.45 13.31
CA TYR A 173 -13.12 17.82 13.81
C TYR A 173 -14.31 18.01 14.78
N VAL A 174 -15.47 17.46 14.44
CA VAL A 174 -16.67 17.53 15.30
C VAL A 174 -16.46 16.80 16.63
N MET A 175 -15.63 15.76 16.66
CA MET A 175 -15.40 14.95 17.86
C MET A 175 -14.23 15.45 18.73
N ILE A 176 -13.41 16.41 18.28
CA ILE A 176 -12.31 16.99 19.08
C ILE A 176 -12.75 17.48 20.48
N PRO A 177 -13.88 18.19 20.65
CA PRO A 177 -14.28 18.69 21.96
C PRO A 177 -14.55 17.60 23.00
N TYR A 178 -14.78 16.37 22.57
CA TYR A 178 -15.07 15.24 23.47
C TYR A 178 -13.81 14.48 23.91
N GLY A 179 -12.66 14.72 23.28
CA GLY A 179 -11.38 14.09 23.56
C GLY A 179 -10.71 13.52 22.32
N ILE A 180 -9.40 13.26 22.46
CA ILE A 180 -8.58 12.81 21.33
C ILE A 180 -8.96 11.39 20.84
N GLU A 181 -9.39 10.52 21.76
CA GLU A 181 -9.89 9.18 21.44
C GLU A 181 -11.17 9.22 20.62
N TYR A 182 -12.06 10.16 20.92
CA TYR A 182 -13.28 10.35 20.13
C TYR A 182 -13.00 11.01 18.78
N ALA A 183 -12.02 11.92 18.71
CA ALA A 183 -11.59 12.50 17.44
C ALA A 183 -10.96 11.44 16.50
N ALA A 184 -10.16 10.53 17.05
CA ALA A 184 -9.61 9.39 16.31
C ALA A 184 -10.71 8.40 15.86
N ALA A 185 -11.67 8.10 16.73
CA ALA A 185 -12.87 7.31 16.40
C ALA A 185 -13.73 7.98 15.32
N GLY A 186 -13.88 9.32 15.40
CA GLY A 186 -14.53 10.14 14.38
C GLY A 186 -13.84 10.01 13.02
N ALA A 187 -12.51 10.08 12.98
CA ALA A 187 -11.75 9.82 11.76
C ALA A 187 -12.04 8.40 11.21
N MET A 188 -12.15 7.40 12.07
CA MET A 188 -12.46 6.03 11.66
C MET A 188 -13.89 5.88 11.13
N THR A 189 -14.87 6.57 11.72
CA THR A 189 -16.23 6.63 11.15
C THR A 189 -16.26 7.30 9.79
N GLY A 190 -15.38 8.28 9.54
CA GLY A 190 -15.18 8.87 8.22
C GLY A 190 -14.67 7.87 7.19
N VAL A 191 -13.75 6.98 7.58
CA VAL A 191 -13.30 5.87 6.71
C VAL A 191 -14.46 4.93 6.43
N LEU A 192 -15.24 4.55 7.45
CA LEU A 192 -16.43 3.70 7.30
C LEU A 192 -17.42 4.31 6.30
N ALA A 193 -17.68 5.62 6.40
CA ALA A 193 -18.54 6.33 5.45
C ALA A 193 -18.02 6.24 4.00
N GLY A 194 -16.70 6.35 3.81
CA GLY A 194 -16.06 6.13 2.51
C GLY A 194 -16.31 4.73 1.96
N GLU A 195 -16.10 3.69 2.76
CA GLU A 195 -16.35 2.29 2.37
C GLU A 195 -17.82 2.04 2.00
N ILE A 196 -18.77 2.61 2.77
CA ILE A 196 -20.20 2.56 2.45
C ILE A 196 -20.47 3.23 1.11
N GLY A 197 -19.89 4.41 0.86
CA GLY A 197 -20.05 5.12 -0.41
C GLY A 197 -19.52 4.30 -1.59
N GLY A 198 -18.36 3.67 -1.45
CA GLY A 198 -17.81 2.75 -2.46
C GLY A 198 -18.71 1.55 -2.71
N LEU A 199 -19.26 0.92 -1.66
CA LEU A 199 -20.20 -0.19 -1.78
C LEU A 199 -21.51 0.21 -2.48
N VAL A 200 -22.07 1.38 -2.15
CA VAL A 200 -23.28 1.91 -2.79
C VAL A 200 -23.07 2.07 -4.30
N VAL A 201 -21.95 2.62 -4.73
CA VAL A 201 -21.60 2.75 -6.16
C VAL A 201 -21.54 1.37 -6.83
N LEU A 202 -20.89 0.38 -6.21
CA LEU A 202 -20.84 -0.99 -6.74
C LEU A 202 -22.24 -1.62 -6.83
N ALA A 203 -23.09 -1.43 -5.81
CA ALA A 203 -24.45 -1.95 -5.78
C ALA A 203 -25.33 -1.32 -6.87
N ILE A 204 -25.19 -0.02 -7.11
CA ILE A 204 -25.87 0.68 -8.21
C ILE A 204 -25.46 0.08 -9.56
N HIS A 205 -24.17 -0.03 -9.83
CA HIS A 205 -23.68 -0.64 -11.07
C HIS A 205 -24.15 -2.08 -11.23
N PHE A 206 -24.17 -2.86 -10.14
CA PHE A 206 -24.66 -4.24 -10.17
C PHE A 206 -26.16 -4.32 -10.51
N LYS A 207 -26.98 -3.40 -9.96
CA LYS A 207 -28.41 -3.32 -10.29
C LYS A 207 -28.66 -3.00 -11.77
N TYR A 208 -27.85 -2.11 -12.36
CA TYR A 208 -27.93 -1.79 -13.78
C TYR A 208 -27.45 -2.95 -14.67
N ASP A 209 -26.33 -3.60 -14.31
CA ASP A 209 -25.82 -4.76 -15.04
C ASP A 209 -26.84 -5.90 -15.08
N LYS A 210 -27.49 -6.17 -13.95
CA LYS A 210 -28.55 -7.20 -13.85
C LYS A 210 -29.77 -6.91 -14.72
N LYS A 211 -30.12 -5.63 -14.95
CA LYS A 211 -31.21 -5.25 -15.86
C LYS A 211 -30.87 -5.49 -17.33
N THR A 212 -29.61 -5.35 -17.69
CA THR A 212 -29.13 -5.41 -19.07
C THR A 212 -28.71 -6.82 -19.48
N SER A 213 -28.46 -7.72 -18.51
CA SER A 213 -28.11 -9.12 -18.77
C SER A 213 -29.34 -9.92 -19.24
N PRO A 214 -29.24 -10.71 -20.31
CA PRO A 214 -30.35 -11.54 -20.80
C PRO A 214 -30.87 -12.42 -19.67
N LYS A 215 -32.19 -12.47 -19.49
CA LYS A 215 -32.82 -13.48 -18.62
C LYS A 215 -32.43 -14.84 -19.18
N ALA A 216 -31.70 -15.65 -18.40
CA ALA A 216 -31.36 -17.00 -18.81
C ALA A 216 -32.63 -17.73 -19.29
N PRO A 217 -32.62 -18.39 -20.46
CA PRO A 217 -33.74 -19.20 -20.88
C PRO A 217 -34.04 -20.25 -19.80
N ILE A 218 -35.31 -20.44 -19.48
CA ILE A 218 -35.79 -21.36 -18.46
C ILE A 218 -35.43 -22.85 -18.79
N ALA A 219 -34.94 -23.09 -20.01
CA ALA A 219 -34.78 -24.39 -20.63
C ALA A 219 -33.53 -25.23 -20.25
N GLN A 220 -32.66 -24.77 -19.32
CA GLN A 220 -31.55 -25.62 -18.84
C GLN A 220 -31.65 -25.91 -17.34
N ILE A 221 -32.82 -26.34 -16.89
CA ILE A 221 -33.00 -26.94 -15.55
C ILE A 221 -32.85 -28.45 -15.72
N GLY A 222 -31.69 -28.90 -16.20
CA GLY A 222 -31.26 -30.28 -16.23
C GLY A 222 -30.38 -30.58 -15.01
N THR A 223 -30.93 -31.38 -14.10
CA THR A 223 -30.28 -32.36 -13.20
C THR A 223 -28.92 -32.01 -12.60
N ASN A 224 -28.87 -31.84 -11.26
CA ASN A 224 -27.74 -31.69 -10.33
C ASN A 224 -27.42 -30.27 -9.83
N LYS A 225 -28.44 -29.57 -9.31
CA LYS A 225 -28.25 -28.26 -8.62
C LYS A 225 -27.31 -28.33 -7.40
N THR A 226 -27.28 -29.45 -6.68
CA THR A 226 -26.45 -29.65 -5.49
C THR A 226 -24.98 -29.90 -5.83
N ASN A 227 -24.70 -30.74 -6.82
CA ASN A 227 -23.34 -31.06 -7.26
C ASN A 227 -22.64 -29.83 -7.87
N GLY A 228 -23.36 -28.97 -8.59
CA GLY A 228 -22.81 -27.72 -9.16
C GLY A 228 -22.42 -26.66 -8.11
N ARG A 229 -23.21 -26.54 -7.03
CA ARG A 229 -22.90 -25.60 -5.94
C ARG A 229 -21.68 -26.04 -5.14
N LEU A 230 -21.60 -27.31 -4.76
CA LEU A 230 -20.47 -27.86 -4.02
C LEU A 230 -19.18 -27.81 -4.86
N SER A 231 -19.27 -28.07 -6.16
CA SER A 231 -18.14 -27.95 -7.09
C SER A 231 -17.63 -26.51 -7.15
N ASN A 232 -18.52 -25.50 -7.30
CA ASN A 232 -18.13 -24.11 -7.33
C ASN A 232 -17.51 -23.66 -5.99
N PHE A 233 -18.07 -24.08 -4.85
CA PHE A 233 -17.50 -23.81 -3.52
C PHE A 233 -16.06 -24.38 -3.42
N ARG A 234 -15.87 -25.65 -3.76
CA ARG A 234 -14.55 -26.31 -3.72
C ARG A 234 -13.54 -25.59 -4.63
N ARG A 235 -13.96 -25.14 -5.82
CA ARG A 235 -13.10 -24.41 -6.75
C ARG A 235 -12.73 -23.02 -6.20
N ILE A 236 -13.67 -22.29 -5.60
CA ILE A 236 -13.39 -21.00 -4.94
C ILE A 236 -12.35 -21.21 -3.84
N MET A 237 -12.55 -22.17 -2.94
CA MET A 237 -11.64 -22.45 -1.83
C MET A 237 -10.25 -22.88 -2.32
N ARG A 238 -10.18 -23.74 -3.33
CA ARG A 238 -8.90 -24.21 -3.91
C ARG A 238 -8.05 -23.07 -4.47
N ILE A 239 -8.67 -22.01 -4.99
CA ILE A 239 -7.96 -20.84 -5.51
C ILE A 239 -7.68 -19.83 -4.37
N SER A 240 -8.67 -19.59 -3.51
CA SER A 240 -8.59 -18.53 -2.49
C SER A 240 -7.61 -18.86 -1.37
N ILE A 241 -7.60 -20.10 -0.85
CA ILE A 241 -6.82 -20.49 0.33
C ILE A 241 -5.31 -20.27 0.11
N PRO A 242 -4.66 -20.73 -0.98
CA PRO A 242 -3.24 -20.50 -1.17
C PRO A 242 -2.88 -19.00 -1.29
N ILE A 243 -3.73 -18.23 -1.99
CA ILE A 243 -3.53 -16.78 -2.16
C ILE A 243 -3.67 -16.06 -0.82
N THR A 244 -4.70 -16.41 -0.04
CA THR A 244 -4.91 -15.85 1.30
C THR A 244 -3.75 -16.20 2.22
N GLY A 245 -3.28 -17.46 2.22
CA GLY A 245 -2.15 -17.89 3.03
C GLY A 245 -0.88 -17.09 2.75
N SER A 246 -0.56 -16.84 1.49
CA SER A 246 0.62 -16.04 1.13
C SER A 246 0.53 -14.58 1.58
N LYS A 247 -0.66 -13.97 1.50
CA LYS A 247 -0.89 -12.59 1.97
C LYS A 247 -0.93 -12.48 3.49
N LEU A 248 -1.42 -13.53 4.15
CA LEU A 248 -1.56 -13.57 5.61
C LEU A 248 -0.22 -13.45 6.31
N ILE A 249 0.86 -13.98 5.74
CA ILE A 249 2.21 -13.86 6.28
C ILE A 249 2.62 -12.40 6.42
N GLY A 250 2.38 -11.59 5.39
CA GLY A 250 2.68 -10.16 5.44
C GLY A 250 1.80 -9.39 6.44
N ALA A 251 0.49 -9.68 6.45
CA ALA A 251 -0.44 -9.07 7.38
C ALA A 251 -0.14 -9.44 8.84
N SER A 252 0.23 -10.70 9.11
CA SER A 252 0.64 -11.15 10.44
C SER A 252 1.94 -10.49 10.88
N SER A 253 2.92 -10.33 9.99
CA SER A 253 4.16 -9.61 10.30
C SER A 253 3.89 -8.15 10.69
N TYR A 254 2.97 -7.49 10.01
CA TYR A 254 2.56 -6.11 10.33
C TYR A 254 1.82 -6.02 11.67
N LEU A 255 0.97 -7.00 11.99
CA LEU A 255 0.30 -7.08 13.29
C LEU A 255 1.31 -7.29 14.42
N LEU A 256 2.21 -8.27 14.28
CA LEU A 256 3.24 -8.54 15.29
C LEU A 256 4.18 -7.35 15.50
N GLU A 257 4.54 -6.64 14.44
CA GLU A 257 5.31 -5.39 14.52
C GLU A 257 4.59 -4.35 15.40
N SER A 258 3.30 -4.11 15.13
CA SER A 258 2.51 -3.14 15.90
C SER A 258 2.43 -3.49 17.38
N ILE A 259 2.15 -4.77 17.69
CA ILE A 259 2.08 -5.26 19.08
C ILE A 259 3.43 -5.14 19.77
N LEU A 260 4.51 -5.57 19.10
CA LEU A 260 5.85 -5.53 19.68
C LEU A 260 6.34 -4.10 19.91
N ILE A 261 6.06 -3.16 19.01
CA ILE A 261 6.41 -1.75 19.24
C ILE A 261 5.70 -1.25 20.49
N ALA A 262 4.38 -1.44 20.61
CA ALA A 262 3.60 -0.98 21.76
C ALA A 262 4.11 -1.58 23.07
N GLN A 263 4.32 -2.89 23.11
CA GLN A 263 4.81 -3.60 24.30
C GLN A 263 6.26 -3.24 24.65
N SER A 264 7.15 -3.11 23.67
CA SER A 264 8.55 -2.74 23.89
C SER A 264 8.68 -1.33 24.46
N LEU A 265 7.88 -0.37 23.97
CA LEU A 265 7.86 0.98 24.52
C LEU A 265 7.33 1.01 25.96
N ALA A 266 6.34 0.17 26.29
CA ALA A 266 5.86 0.01 27.65
C ALA A 266 6.95 -0.58 28.58
N ILE A 267 7.71 -1.59 28.12
CA ILE A 267 8.85 -2.18 28.85
C ILE A 267 9.94 -1.12 29.06
N ALA A 268 10.18 -0.24 28.07
CA ALA A 268 11.13 0.86 28.19
C ALA A 268 10.69 1.95 29.19
N GLY A 269 9.51 1.83 29.81
CA GLY A 269 8.98 2.79 30.77
C GLY A 269 8.43 4.07 30.15
N ILE A 270 8.18 4.08 28.85
CA ILE A 270 7.61 5.22 28.12
C ILE A 270 6.11 5.28 28.43
N SER A 271 5.61 6.48 28.78
CA SER A 271 4.18 6.68 29.06
C SER A 271 3.33 6.31 27.85
N THR A 272 2.13 5.75 28.09
CA THR A 272 1.22 5.28 27.04
C THR A 272 0.91 6.37 26.02
N SER A 273 0.66 7.60 26.46
CA SER A 273 0.39 8.73 25.57
C SER A 273 1.57 9.01 24.62
N LEU A 274 2.78 9.08 25.15
CA LEU A 274 3.99 9.30 24.35
C LEU A 274 4.29 8.12 23.42
N ALA A 275 4.14 6.88 23.88
CA ALA A 275 4.32 5.68 23.06
C ALA A 275 3.34 5.66 21.88
N THR A 276 2.07 5.98 22.14
CA THR A 276 1.03 6.09 21.10
C THR A 276 1.34 7.21 20.12
N ALA A 277 1.79 8.38 20.61
CA ALA A 277 2.20 9.50 19.75
C ALA A 277 3.40 9.11 18.86
N GLN A 278 4.42 8.48 19.42
CA GLN A 278 5.59 8.01 18.66
C GLN A 278 5.23 6.96 17.61
N TYR A 279 4.35 6.02 17.95
CA TYR A 279 3.84 5.04 17.00
C TYR A 279 3.04 5.72 15.87
N GLY A 280 2.18 6.68 16.22
CA GLY A 280 1.39 7.46 15.27
C GLY A 280 2.27 8.27 14.31
N ALA A 281 3.30 8.92 14.85
CA ALA A 281 4.30 9.63 14.05
C ALA A 281 5.00 8.70 13.06
N LEU A 282 5.46 7.51 13.52
CA LEU A 282 6.12 6.54 12.66
C LEU A 282 5.20 5.99 11.57
N GLN A 283 4.04 5.43 11.95
CA GLN A 283 3.15 4.71 11.02
C GLN A 283 2.25 5.63 10.21
N GLY A 284 1.78 6.72 10.79
CA GLY A 284 0.83 7.61 10.15
C GLY A 284 1.44 8.82 9.44
N MET A 285 2.67 9.21 9.78
CA MET A 285 3.32 10.38 9.19
C MET A 285 4.57 9.98 8.39
N ILE A 286 5.56 9.32 8.98
CA ILE A 286 6.87 9.08 8.37
C ILE A 286 6.82 8.01 7.28
N ILE A 287 6.27 6.83 7.57
CA ILE A 287 6.19 5.74 6.58
C ILE A 287 5.44 6.17 5.31
N PRO A 288 4.30 6.89 5.37
CA PRO A 288 3.63 7.40 4.17
C PRO A 288 4.49 8.33 3.31
N ILE A 289 5.31 9.22 3.92
CA ILE A 289 6.20 10.11 3.18
C ILE A 289 7.26 9.29 2.44
N ILE A 290 7.92 8.36 3.14
CA ILE A 290 8.97 7.52 2.58
C ILE A 290 8.45 6.64 1.44
N LEU A 291 7.22 6.16 1.54
CA LEU A 291 6.60 5.33 0.52
C LEU A 291 6.05 6.13 -0.68
N LEU A 292 5.99 7.47 -0.62
CA LEU A 292 5.40 8.27 -1.70
C LEU A 292 6.10 8.04 -3.05
N PRO A 293 7.44 8.06 -3.16
CA PRO A 293 8.12 7.80 -4.44
C PRO A 293 7.97 6.35 -4.92
N SER A 294 7.72 5.40 -4.02
CA SER A 294 7.54 3.98 -4.38
C SER A 294 6.33 3.74 -5.30
N ALA A 295 5.41 4.69 -5.41
CA ALA A 295 4.27 4.62 -6.31
C ALA A 295 4.70 4.45 -7.78
N LEU A 296 5.78 5.13 -8.18
CA LEU A 296 6.36 5.03 -9.53
C LEU A 296 7.00 3.66 -9.75
N THR A 297 7.81 3.21 -8.79
CA THR A 297 8.51 1.91 -8.90
C THR A 297 7.55 0.73 -8.88
N MET A 298 6.43 0.84 -8.14
CA MET A 298 5.39 -0.18 -8.15
C MET A 298 4.65 -0.27 -9.49
N SER A 299 4.35 0.86 -10.14
CA SER A 299 3.71 0.85 -11.47
C SER A 299 4.63 0.21 -12.51
N LEU A 300 5.93 0.50 -12.45
CA LEU A 300 6.93 -0.14 -13.31
C LEU A 300 7.00 -1.65 -13.05
N SER A 301 6.95 -2.06 -11.79
CA SER A 301 7.02 -3.46 -11.38
C SER A 301 5.86 -4.29 -11.90
N VAL A 302 4.66 -3.72 -11.96
CA VAL A 302 3.47 -4.39 -12.53
C VAL A 302 3.68 -4.72 -14.01
N SER A 303 4.30 -3.82 -14.78
CA SER A 303 4.59 -4.04 -16.21
C SER A 303 5.82 -4.93 -16.44
N LEU A 304 6.72 -4.98 -15.46
CA LEU A 304 7.96 -5.77 -15.53
C LEU A 304 7.68 -7.27 -15.48
N VAL A 305 6.73 -7.74 -14.66
CA VAL A 305 6.40 -9.17 -14.52
C VAL A 305 6.07 -9.84 -15.86
N PRO A 306 5.05 -9.40 -16.65
CA PRO A 306 4.74 -10.06 -17.92
C PRO A 306 5.88 -9.94 -18.92
N SER A 307 6.58 -8.79 -18.93
CA SER A 307 7.71 -8.52 -19.81
C SER A 307 8.89 -9.47 -19.57
N LEU A 308 9.24 -9.70 -18.30
CA LEU A 308 10.30 -10.65 -17.94
C LEU A 308 9.86 -12.10 -18.14
N SER A 309 8.59 -12.43 -17.87
CA SER A 309 8.04 -13.78 -18.08
C SER A 309 8.08 -14.18 -19.55
N GLU A 310 7.76 -13.25 -20.47
CA GLU A 310 7.87 -13.47 -21.90
C GLU A 310 9.32 -13.74 -22.33
N ALA A 311 10.26 -12.91 -21.87
CA ALA A 311 11.68 -13.10 -22.17
C ALA A 311 12.22 -14.40 -21.56
N ALA A 312 11.79 -14.77 -20.36
CA ALA A 312 12.15 -16.03 -19.71
C ALA A 312 11.63 -17.25 -20.47
N ALA A 313 10.38 -17.21 -20.99
CA ALA A 313 9.84 -18.27 -21.82
C ALA A 313 10.63 -18.49 -23.11
N ARG A 314 11.17 -17.41 -23.68
CA ARG A 314 12.05 -17.44 -24.86
C ARG A 314 13.53 -17.72 -24.52
N LYS A 315 13.88 -17.90 -23.24
CA LYS A 315 15.26 -18.05 -22.72
C LYS A 315 16.19 -16.89 -23.13
N ASP A 316 15.63 -15.71 -23.37
CA ASP A 316 16.39 -14.52 -23.76
C ASP A 316 16.93 -13.78 -22.52
N ILE A 317 18.04 -14.28 -22.00
CA ILE A 317 18.73 -13.74 -20.83
C ILE A 317 19.17 -12.28 -21.05
N LYS A 318 19.57 -11.92 -22.28
CA LYS A 318 20.01 -10.56 -22.60
C LYS A 318 18.88 -9.55 -22.40
N THR A 319 17.68 -9.86 -22.90
CA THR A 319 16.50 -9.02 -22.71
C THR A 319 16.07 -8.96 -21.24
N ILE A 320 16.18 -10.06 -20.49
CA ILE A 320 15.90 -10.07 -19.04
C ILE A 320 16.84 -9.10 -18.32
N HIS A 321 18.16 -9.20 -18.56
CA HIS A 321 19.15 -8.31 -17.95
C HIS A 321 18.89 -6.84 -18.30
N MET A 322 18.65 -6.54 -19.57
CA MET A 322 18.38 -5.18 -20.04
C MET A 322 17.14 -4.58 -19.36
N ARG A 323 16.01 -5.30 -19.33
CA ARG A 323 14.75 -4.80 -18.75
C ARG A 323 14.85 -4.64 -17.23
N LEU A 324 15.52 -5.58 -16.55
CA LEU A 324 15.76 -5.50 -15.11
C LEU A 324 16.68 -4.33 -14.76
N HIS A 325 17.79 -4.15 -15.51
CA HIS A 325 18.70 -3.01 -15.34
C HIS A 325 17.97 -1.68 -15.53
N GLN A 326 17.17 -1.54 -16.59
CA GLN A 326 16.37 -0.34 -16.84
C GLN A 326 15.38 -0.05 -15.69
N SER A 327 14.70 -1.08 -15.18
CA SER A 327 13.74 -0.92 -14.09
C SER A 327 14.42 -0.52 -12.78
N LEU A 328 15.53 -1.15 -12.42
CA LEU A 328 16.30 -0.81 -11.22
C LEU A 328 16.93 0.59 -11.33
N LYS A 329 17.51 0.90 -12.50
CA LYS A 329 18.08 2.23 -12.76
C LYS A 329 17.01 3.32 -12.65
N LEU A 330 15.83 3.10 -13.21
CA LEU A 330 14.73 4.05 -13.13
C LEU A 330 14.23 4.19 -11.69
N ALA A 331 14.14 3.10 -10.93
CA ALA A 331 13.78 3.13 -9.52
C ALA A 331 14.79 3.96 -8.70
N LEU A 332 16.07 3.80 -8.96
CA LEU A 332 17.14 4.55 -8.31
C LEU A 332 17.08 6.03 -8.68
N VAL A 333 17.01 6.34 -9.98
CA VAL A 333 16.98 7.73 -10.49
C VAL A 333 15.75 8.49 -9.98
N THR A 334 14.59 7.84 -9.92
CA THR A 334 13.36 8.51 -9.44
C THR A 334 13.27 8.59 -7.93
N GLY A 335 13.84 7.63 -7.20
CA GLY A 335 13.80 7.60 -5.73
C GLY A 335 14.89 8.44 -5.05
N ALA A 336 16.05 8.55 -5.65
CA ALA A 336 17.22 9.20 -5.06
C ALA A 336 17.01 10.68 -4.67
N PRO A 337 16.37 11.54 -5.49
CA PRO A 337 16.16 12.93 -5.10
C PRO A 337 15.25 13.05 -3.87
N PHE A 338 14.24 12.20 -3.76
CA PHE A 338 13.38 12.18 -2.59
C PHE A 338 14.15 11.73 -1.34
N ALA A 339 14.99 10.70 -1.44
CA ALA A 339 15.79 10.24 -0.31
C ALA A 339 16.72 11.34 0.22
N VAL A 340 17.45 12.07 -0.65
CA VAL A 340 18.35 13.14 -0.20
C VAL A 340 17.59 14.36 0.31
N LEU A 341 16.51 14.76 -0.35
CA LEU A 341 15.71 15.92 0.08
C LEU A 341 14.98 15.63 1.39
N MET A 342 14.44 14.41 1.58
CA MET A 342 13.86 14.00 2.86
C MET A 342 14.89 13.95 3.99
N PHE A 343 16.15 13.61 3.68
CA PHE A 343 17.22 13.62 4.67
C PHE A 343 17.62 15.04 5.08
N VAL A 344 17.86 15.91 4.10
CA VAL A 344 18.33 17.29 4.34
C VAL A 344 17.22 18.17 4.91
N LEU A 345 16.01 18.03 4.43
CA LEU A 345 14.85 18.84 4.79
C LEU A 345 13.88 18.11 5.75
N ALA A 346 14.36 17.11 6.51
CA ALA A 346 13.51 16.26 7.36
C ALA A 346 12.66 17.08 8.34
N GLU A 347 13.29 17.97 9.09
CA GLU A 347 12.61 18.84 10.06
C GLU A 347 11.67 19.85 9.38
N PRO A 348 12.08 20.64 8.36
CA PRO A 348 11.17 21.50 7.61
C PRO A 348 9.97 20.75 6.99
N ILE A 349 10.18 19.57 6.42
CA ILE A 349 9.09 18.74 5.89
C ILE A 349 8.07 18.44 6.99
N CYS A 350 8.51 17.94 8.14
CA CYS A 350 7.62 17.59 9.24
C CYS A 350 6.94 18.82 9.86
N THR A 351 7.65 19.95 9.95
CA THR A 351 7.10 21.21 10.41
C THR A 351 5.98 21.69 9.48
N TYR A 352 6.26 21.79 8.18
CA TYR A 352 5.29 22.35 7.23
C TYR A 352 4.17 21.37 6.84
N MET A 353 4.42 20.06 6.89
CA MET A 353 3.36 19.08 6.63
C MET A 353 2.48 18.82 7.84
N TYR A 354 3.08 18.71 9.04
CA TYR A 354 2.38 18.19 10.23
C TYR A 354 2.35 19.15 11.41
N ASN A 355 3.09 20.25 11.35
CA ASN A 355 3.33 21.15 12.49
C ASN A 355 4.00 20.44 13.68
N GLN A 356 4.91 19.47 13.41
CA GLN A 356 5.61 18.65 14.41
C GLN A 356 7.06 18.43 13.97
N PRO A 357 7.97 19.38 14.27
CA PRO A 357 9.38 19.32 13.86
C PRO A 357 10.13 18.13 14.47
N GLU A 358 9.77 17.72 15.69
CA GLU A 358 10.41 16.61 16.42
C GLU A 358 10.32 15.27 15.70
N VAL A 359 9.27 15.07 14.91
CA VAL A 359 9.08 13.86 14.08
C VAL A 359 10.13 13.77 12.97
N GLY A 360 10.75 14.88 12.61
CA GLY A 360 11.80 14.97 11.59
C GLY A 360 13.01 14.08 11.87
N VAL A 361 13.32 13.78 13.14
CA VAL A 361 14.40 12.86 13.51
C VAL A 361 14.17 11.47 12.92
N MET A 362 12.95 10.93 13.02
CA MET A 362 12.60 9.62 12.44
C MET A 362 12.71 9.65 10.91
N LEU A 363 12.24 10.73 10.28
CA LEU A 363 12.36 10.91 8.83
C LEU A 363 13.84 10.92 8.40
N LYS A 364 14.68 11.66 9.12
CA LYS A 364 16.12 11.75 8.86
C LYS A 364 16.81 10.38 8.98
N MET A 365 16.40 9.55 9.96
CA MET A 365 16.93 8.19 10.13
C MET A 365 16.51 7.24 9.00
N MET A 366 15.30 7.40 8.44
CA MET A 366 14.75 6.48 7.43
C MET A 366 15.04 6.92 5.99
N ALA A 367 15.20 8.21 5.74
CA ALA A 367 15.32 8.76 4.39
C ALA A 367 16.49 8.16 3.56
N PRO A 368 17.71 7.97 4.10
CA PRO A 368 18.80 7.34 3.32
C PRO A 368 18.50 5.91 2.94
N ILE A 369 17.74 5.19 3.78
CA ILE A 369 17.39 3.78 3.60
C ILE A 369 16.23 3.61 2.61
N ALA A 370 15.47 4.67 2.33
CA ALA A 370 14.33 4.63 1.41
C ALA A 370 14.71 4.12 0.00
N ILE A 371 15.94 4.36 -0.45
CA ILE A 371 16.45 3.86 -1.74
C ILE A 371 16.30 2.34 -1.84
N PHE A 372 16.56 1.61 -0.76
CA PHE A 372 16.42 0.16 -0.72
C PHE A 372 14.96 -0.27 -0.90
N ILE A 373 13.99 0.49 -0.36
CA ILE A 373 12.56 0.22 -0.56
C ILE A 373 12.21 0.28 -2.05
N TYR A 374 12.75 1.26 -2.76
CA TYR A 374 12.43 1.46 -4.17
C TYR A 374 12.96 0.34 -5.06
N PHE A 375 14.01 -0.38 -4.64
CA PHE A 375 14.52 -1.57 -5.32
C PHE A 375 13.67 -2.82 -5.07
N GLN A 376 12.96 -2.91 -3.93
CA GLN A 376 12.26 -4.14 -3.55
C GLN A 376 11.22 -4.57 -4.59
N ALA A 377 10.41 -3.63 -5.10
CA ALA A 377 9.34 -3.96 -6.03
C ALA A 377 9.85 -4.54 -7.37
N PRO A 378 10.85 -3.95 -8.07
CA PRO A 378 11.44 -4.55 -9.26
C PRO A 378 12.10 -5.90 -9.01
N LEU A 379 12.85 -6.06 -7.90
CA LEU A 379 13.49 -7.32 -7.55
C LEU A 379 12.48 -8.44 -7.27
N GLN A 380 11.42 -8.12 -6.52
CA GLN A 380 10.34 -9.06 -6.26
C GLN A 380 9.61 -9.47 -7.54
N SER A 381 9.37 -8.51 -8.45
CA SER A 381 8.79 -8.78 -9.77
C SER A 381 9.65 -9.70 -10.61
N ALA A 382 10.98 -9.53 -10.58
CA ALA A 382 11.91 -10.42 -11.26
C ALA A 382 11.83 -11.85 -10.70
N LEU A 383 11.80 -12.04 -9.39
CA LEU A 383 11.66 -13.35 -8.77
C LEU A 383 10.32 -14.01 -9.12
N GLN A 384 9.23 -13.24 -9.17
CA GLN A 384 7.91 -13.74 -9.58
C GLN A 384 7.90 -14.16 -11.06
N ALA A 385 8.44 -13.35 -11.95
CA ALA A 385 8.53 -13.63 -13.38
C ALA A 385 9.38 -14.86 -13.70
N LEU A 386 10.39 -15.14 -12.87
CA LEU A 386 11.29 -16.29 -12.99
C LEU A 386 10.75 -17.56 -12.28
N ASN A 387 9.47 -17.61 -11.92
CA ASN A 387 8.83 -18.73 -11.20
C ASN A 387 9.49 -19.04 -9.83
N LYS A 388 10.04 -18.02 -9.16
CA LYS A 388 10.64 -18.14 -7.83
C LYS A 388 9.95 -17.26 -6.76
N PRO A 389 8.61 -17.21 -6.71
CA PRO A 389 7.92 -16.40 -5.69
C PRO A 389 8.20 -16.91 -4.26
N GLY A 390 8.47 -18.21 -4.09
CA GLY A 390 8.87 -18.78 -2.80
C GLY A 390 10.16 -18.18 -2.25
N SER A 391 11.14 -17.88 -3.11
CA SER A 391 12.38 -17.21 -2.68
C SER A 391 12.09 -15.79 -2.17
N ALA A 392 11.20 -15.05 -2.85
CA ALA A 392 10.78 -13.73 -2.38
C ALA A 392 10.08 -13.80 -1.01
N LEU A 393 9.22 -14.81 -0.82
CA LEU A 393 8.54 -15.05 0.45
C LEU A 393 9.53 -15.36 1.58
N ILE A 394 10.46 -16.27 1.36
CA ILE A 394 11.47 -16.66 2.36
C ILE A 394 12.34 -15.46 2.74
N ASN A 395 12.80 -14.68 1.77
CA ASN A 395 13.60 -13.48 2.01
C ASN A 395 12.83 -12.46 2.88
N THR A 396 11.53 -12.27 2.61
CA THR A 396 10.68 -11.37 3.41
C THR A 396 10.45 -11.94 4.82
N LEU A 397 10.26 -13.25 4.97
CA LEU A 397 10.12 -13.90 6.28
C LEU A 397 11.39 -13.73 7.13
N ILE A 398 12.56 -13.98 6.56
CA ILE A 398 13.85 -13.79 7.25
C ILE A 398 13.96 -12.34 7.74
N GLY A 399 13.74 -11.37 6.86
CA GLY A 399 13.82 -9.95 7.22
C GLY A 399 12.80 -9.58 8.30
N SER A 400 11.56 -10.04 8.17
CA SER A 400 10.51 -9.78 9.18
C SER A 400 10.86 -10.40 10.53
N SER A 401 11.40 -11.61 10.58
CA SER A 401 11.81 -12.25 11.83
C SER A 401 12.94 -11.47 12.51
N VAL A 402 13.96 -11.07 11.76
CA VAL A 402 15.05 -10.23 12.27
C VAL A 402 14.52 -8.90 12.80
N LYS A 403 13.62 -8.26 12.06
CA LYS A 403 12.96 -7.01 12.47
C LYS A 403 12.25 -7.16 13.81
N LEU A 404 11.41 -8.19 13.97
CA LEU A 404 10.64 -8.40 15.20
C LEU A 404 11.55 -8.63 16.41
N ILE A 405 12.61 -9.41 16.24
CA ILE A 405 13.61 -9.64 17.29
C ILE A 405 14.31 -8.33 17.67
N LEU A 406 14.73 -7.55 16.67
CA LEU A 406 15.41 -6.28 16.90
C LEU A 406 14.49 -5.23 17.53
N ILE A 407 13.19 -5.17 17.14
CA ILE A 407 12.22 -4.28 17.79
C ILE A 407 12.16 -4.59 19.28
N TYR A 408 11.95 -5.86 19.64
CA TYR A 408 11.86 -6.25 21.03
C TYR A 408 13.14 -5.91 21.79
N TRP A 409 14.32 -6.19 21.23
CA TRP A 409 15.59 -5.98 21.91
C TRP A 409 16.01 -4.50 22.01
N LEU A 410 15.76 -3.69 20.98
CA LEU A 410 16.21 -2.30 20.93
C LEU A 410 15.15 -1.33 21.47
N ALA A 411 13.88 -1.50 21.10
CA ALA A 411 12.84 -0.58 21.54
C ALA A 411 12.45 -0.74 23.01
N SER A 412 12.80 -1.88 23.65
CA SER A 412 12.62 -2.08 25.09
C SER A 412 13.68 -1.37 25.94
N LYS A 413 14.74 -0.81 25.33
CA LYS A 413 15.75 -0.03 26.06
C LYS A 413 15.26 1.41 26.23
N PRO A 414 15.26 1.97 27.46
CA PRO A 414 14.80 3.34 27.70
C PRO A 414 15.53 4.40 26.86
N GLU A 415 16.82 4.18 26.58
CA GLU A 415 17.67 5.09 25.80
C GLU A 415 17.31 5.11 24.31
N MET A 416 16.76 4.03 23.77
CA MET A 416 16.46 3.89 22.34
C MET A 416 14.97 4.07 22.02
N GLY A 417 14.08 3.45 22.80
CA GLY A 417 12.63 3.55 22.60
C GLY A 417 12.21 3.41 21.13
N ILE A 418 11.44 4.36 20.63
CA ILE A 418 10.94 4.34 19.23
C ILE A 418 12.08 4.37 18.20
N HIS A 419 13.22 5.01 18.50
CA HIS A 419 14.37 5.01 17.58
C HIS A 419 14.95 3.61 17.39
N GLY A 420 14.86 2.75 18.40
CA GLY A 420 15.20 1.33 18.30
C GLY A 420 14.28 0.59 17.32
N ALA A 421 12.97 0.88 17.34
CA ALA A 421 12.03 0.33 16.38
C ALA A 421 12.30 0.84 14.95
N VAL A 422 12.58 2.13 14.78
CA VAL A 422 12.98 2.73 13.49
C VAL A 422 14.24 2.07 12.94
N PHE A 423 15.25 1.86 13.79
CA PHE A 423 16.47 1.17 13.39
C PHE A 423 16.20 -0.28 12.94
N ALA A 424 15.38 -1.02 13.68
CA ALA A 424 14.99 -2.38 13.32
C ALA A 424 14.26 -2.45 11.96
N ILE A 425 13.36 -1.49 11.70
CA ILE A 425 12.67 -1.36 10.42
C ILE A 425 13.69 -1.07 9.29
N ASN A 426 14.65 -0.18 9.53
CA ASN A 426 15.71 0.14 8.57
C ASN A 426 16.57 -1.10 8.25
N VAL A 427 16.96 -1.87 9.26
CA VAL A 427 17.70 -3.14 9.07
C VAL A 427 16.88 -4.12 8.22
N ASN A 428 15.59 -4.25 8.50
CA ASN A 428 14.71 -5.12 7.70
C ASN A 428 14.65 -4.68 6.23
N ILE A 429 14.51 -3.38 5.96
CA ILE A 429 14.45 -2.84 4.60
C ILE A 429 15.72 -3.19 3.83
N VAL A 430 16.90 -2.97 4.44
CA VAL A 430 18.19 -3.28 3.83
C VAL A 430 18.35 -4.78 3.63
N LEU A 431 18.07 -5.58 4.68
CA LEU A 431 18.24 -7.03 4.66
C LEU A 431 17.35 -7.69 3.59
N VAL A 432 16.06 -7.36 3.54
CA VAL A 432 15.14 -7.91 2.52
C VAL A 432 15.59 -7.54 1.11
N THR A 433 16.02 -6.30 0.91
CA THR A 433 16.52 -5.85 -0.40
C THR A 433 17.78 -6.61 -0.80
N LEU A 434 18.73 -6.77 0.10
CA LEU A 434 19.97 -7.53 -0.16
C LEU A 434 19.68 -9.01 -0.41
N LEU A 435 18.76 -9.63 0.32
CA LEU A 435 18.36 -11.01 0.09
C LEU A 435 17.66 -11.19 -1.27
N HIS A 436 16.77 -10.25 -1.66
CA HIS A 436 16.15 -10.26 -2.99
C HIS A 436 17.21 -10.08 -4.08
N TRP A 437 18.11 -9.11 -3.90
CA TRP A 437 19.23 -8.87 -4.81
C TRP A 437 20.10 -10.11 -5.00
N ASN A 438 20.53 -10.72 -3.89
CA ASN A 438 21.33 -11.95 -3.93
C ASN A 438 20.61 -13.10 -4.63
N SER A 439 19.30 -13.25 -4.38
CA SER A 439 18.48 -14.27 -5.07
C SER A 439 18.44 -14.04 -6.58
N VAL A 440 18.27 -12.79 -7.03
CA VAL A 440 18.27 -12.42 -8.44
C VAL A 440 19.66 -12.61 -9.06
N VAL A 441 20.74 -12.20 -8.38
CA VAL A 441 22.11 -12.38 -8.84
C VAL A 441 22.45 -13.86 -9.02
N ARG A 442 22.08 -14.71 -8.06
CA ARG A 442 22.31 -16.17 -8.15
C ARG A 442 21.56 -16.81 -9.31
N LEU A 443 20.33 -16.36 -9.60
CA LEU A 443 19.50 -16.92 -10.67
C LEU A 443 19.94 -16.48 -12.07
N LEU A 444 20.29 -15.20 -12.21
CA LEU A 444 20.54 -14.58 -13.51
C LEU A 444 22.00 -14.24 -13.77
N LYS A 445 22.89 -14.35 -12.78
CA LYS A 445 24.25 -13.78 -12.81
C LYS A 445 24.23 -12.28 -13.18
N PHE A 446 23.16 -11.59 -12.78
CA PHE A 446 22.92 -10.19 -13.08
C PHE A 446 23.90 -9.29 -12.30
N ARG A 447 24.41 -8.26 -12.97
CA ARG A 447 25.23 -7.23 -12.35
C ARG A 447 24.74 -5.86 -12.80
N MET A 448 24.67 -4.93 -11.88
CA MET A 448 24.40 -3.53 -12.18
C MET A 448 25.74 -2.78 -12.29
N GLU A 449 25.81 -1.80 -13.16
CA GLU A 449 27.04 -1.01 -13.34
C GLU A 449 27.29 -0.13 -12.12
N GLY A 450 28.44 -0.28 -11.48
CA GLY A 450 28.84 0.55 -10.33
C GLY A 450 28.92 2.04 -10.65
N SER A 451 29.21 2.37 -11.92
CA SER A 451 29.23 3.76 -12.41
C SER A 451 27.89 4.48 -12.26
N ASP A 452 26.77 3.79 -12.43
CA ASP A 452 25.42 4.37 -12.24
C ASP A 452 25.21 4.81 -10.79
N PHE A 453 25.65 3.99 -9.82
CA PHE A 453 25.55 4.34 -8.39
C PHE A 453 26.44 5.53 -8.04
N GLY A 454 27.66 5.58 -8.56
CA GLY A 454 28.59 6.70 -8.32
C GLY A 454 28.05 8.03 -8.87
N LYS A 455 27.55 8.01 -10.11
CA LYS A 455 26.96 9.19 -10.76
C LYS A 455 25.72 9.71 -10.01
N ILE A 456 24.82 8.78 -9.61
CA ILE A 456 23.61 9.15 -8.85
C ILE A 456 23.98 9.65 -7.46
N GLY A 457 24.94 9.01 -6.79
CA GLY A 457 25.47 9.48 -5.50
C GLY A 457 26.04 10.88 -5.57
N ALA A 458 26.79 11.22 -6.62
CA ALA A 458 27.30 12.57 -6.87
C ALA A 458 26.16 13.58 -7.10
N ALA A 459 25.16 13.22 -7.91
CA ALA A 459 23.98 14.07 -8.12
C ALA A 459 23.19 14.30 -6.83
N MET A 460 23.03 13.27 -5.99
CA MET A 460 22.43 13.38 -4.66
C MET A 460 23.21 14.31 -3.75
N ALA A 461 24.53 14.17 -3.68
CA ALA A 461 25.39 15.01 -2.84
C ALA A 461 25.30 16.48 -3.25
N LEU A 462 25.38 16.79 -4.54
CA LEU A 462 25.27 18.16 -5.05
C LEU A 462 23.87 18.76 -4.81
N SER A 463 22.81 17.98 -5.05
CA SER A 463 21.44 18.37 -4.75
C SER A 463 21.24 18.62 -3.25
N GLY A 464 21.73 17.73 -2.41
CA GLY A 464 21.65 17.85 -0.95
C GLY A 464 22.40 19.06 -0.40
N LEU A 465 23.63 19.27 -0.86
CA LEU A 465 24.41 20.44 -0.49
C LEU A 465 23.73 21.75 -0.90
N CYS A 466 23.24 21.83 -2.13
CA CYS A 466 22.52 23.00 -2.62
C CYS A 466 21.26 23.27 -1.77
N SER A 467 20.45 22.23 -1.53
CA SER A 467 19.27 22.32 -0.66
C SER A 467 19.63 22.77 0.76
N TYR A 468 20.69 22.22 1.33
CA TYR A 468 21.15 22.56 2.68
C TYR A 468 21.52 24.04 2.76
N PHE A 469 22.36 24.52 1.85
CA PHE A 469 22.77 25.94 1.83
C PHE A 469 21.58 26.89 1.68
N ILE A 470 20.64 26.62 0.77
CA ILE A 470 19.46 27.45 0.59
C ILE A 470 18.58 27.47 1.82
N MET A 471 18.39 26.31 2.48
CA MET A 471 17.53 26.21 3.66
C MET A 471 18.12 26.92 4.88
N TYR A 472 19.40 26.71 5.15
CA TYR A 472 20.05 27.13 6.39
C TYR A 472 20.84 28.42 6.30
N THR A 473 20.91 29.08 5.13
CA THR A 473 21.41 30.44 4.99
C THR A 473 20.29 31.48 5.11
N SER A 474 20.57 32.60 5.78
CA SER A 474 19.58 33.64 6.07
C SER A 474 19.38 34.64 4.92
N TRP A 475 19.16 34.17 3.68
CA TRP A 475 18.93 35.02 2.51
C TRP A 475 17.52 35.65 2.45
N THR A 476 16.58 35.14 3.21
CA THR A 476 15.23 35.72 3.42
C THR A 476 14.75 35.46 4.85
N SER A 477 13.88 36.31 5.35
CA SER A 477 13.27 36.20 6.68
C SER A 477 12.14 35.16 6.73
N THR A 478 11.65 34.71 5.56
CA THR A 478 10.49 33.81 5.47
C THR A 478 10.94 32.35 5.35
N ASP A 479 10.84 31.59 6.43
CA ASP A 479 11.25 30.16 6.50
C ASP A 479 10.53 29.31 5.49
N TRP A 480 9.23 29.54 5.27
CA TRP A 480 8.46 28.83 4.25
C TRP A 480 9.05 29.01 2.84
N LEU A 481 9.45 30.22 2.50
CA LEU A 481 10.06 30.50 1.20
C LEU A 481 11.42 29.80 1.07
N ARG A 482 12.23 29.77 2.13
CA ARG A 482 13.47 29.00 2.19
C ARG A 482 13.23 27.52 1.94
N PHE A 483 12.22 26.95 2.60
CA PHE A 483 11.86 25.54 2.43
C PHE A 483 11.44 25.22 0.99
N VAL A 484 10.50 25.98 0.42
CA VAL A 484 10.00 25.71 -0.93
C VAL A 484 11.11 25.87 -1.97
N THR A 485 11.88 26.95 -1.89
CA THR A 485 13.00 27.19 -2.83
C THR A 485 14.10 26.14 -2.68
N SER A 486 14.44 25.74 -1.46
CA SER A 486 15.40 24.67 -1.18
C SER A 486 14.96 23.36 -1.82
N PHE A 487 13.70 22.99 -1.65
CA PHE A 487 13.15 21.76 -2.23
C PHE A 487 13.13 21.80 -3.76
N VAL A 488 12.62 22.88 -4.35
CA VAL A 488 12.50 23.03 -5.81
C VAL A 488 13.88 23.11 -6.47
N ILE A 489 14.78 23.96 -5.96
CA ILE A 489 16.11 24.11 -6.55
C ILE A 489 16.92 22.82 -6.35
N GLY A 490 16.87 22.19 -5.19
CA GLY A 490 17.53 20.91 -4.95
C GLY A 490 17.05 19.84 -5.94
N PHE A 491 15.76 19.77 -6.20
CA PHE A 491 15.19 18.84 -7.19
C PHE A 491 15.65 19.17 -8.62
N ILE A 492 15.67 20.47 -8.99
CA ILE A 492 16.16 20.91 -10.31
C ILE A 492 17.65 20.59 -10.47
N VAL A 493 18.47 20.88 -9.47
CA VAL A 493 19.91 20.56 -9.48
C VAL A 493 20.12 19.07 -9.70
N TYR A 494 19.37 18.22 -8.99
CA TYR A 494 19.41 16.79 -9.22
C TYR A 494 19.10 16.42 -10.67
N LEU A 495 18.01 16.95 -11.25
CA LEU A 495 17.65 16.69 -12.64
C LEU A 495 18.71 17.15 -13.64
N VAL A 496 19.35 18.29 -13.41
CA VAL A 496 20.44 18.80 -14.24
C VAL A 496 21.62 17.83 -14.23
N PHE A 497 22.05 17.38 -13.05
CA PHE A 497 23.19 16.46 -12.96
C PHE A 497 22.89 15.07 -13.52
N ILE A 498 21.66 14.55 -13.34
CA ILE A 498 21.23 13.28 -13.96
C ILE A 498 21.28 13.34 -15.49
N THR A 499 20.91 14.49 -16.08
CA THR A 499 20.99 14.68 -17.54
C THR A 499 22.42 14.89 -18.00
N LEU A 500 23.24 15.64 -17.27
CA LEU A 500 24.67 15.84 -17.57
C LEU A 500 25.45 14.52 -17.50
N PHE A 501 25.16 13.66 -16.52
CA PHE A 501 25.78 12.33 -16.39
C PHE A 501 25.22 11.30 -17.38
N ARG A 502 24.30 11.70 -18.27
CA ARG A 502 23.65 10.85 -19.28
C ARG A 502 22.96 9.61 -18.69
N LEU A 503 22.46 9.72 -17.47
CA LEU A 503 21.71 8.65 -16.81
C LEU A 503 20.30 8.50 -17.38
N ILE A 504 19.71 9.60 -17.85
CA ILE A 504 18.48 9.64 -18.64
C ILE A 504 18.82 10.26 -19.99
N SER A 505 18.43 9.61 -21.08
CA SER A 505 18.56 10.21 -22.41
C SER A 505 17.35 11.10 -22.70
N LEU A 506 17.55 12.20 -23.44
CA LEU A 506 16.46 13.05 -23.92
C LEU A 506 15.41 12.27 -24.74
N LYS A 507 15.85 11.17 -25.38
CA LYS A 507 14.97 10.24 -26.10
C LYS A 507 14.05 9.46 -25.13
N ASP A 508 14.48 9.15 -23.93
CA ASP A 508 13.65 8.47 -22.92
C ASP A 508 12.59 9.42 -22.37
N ILE A 509 12.94 10.68 -22.14
CA ILE A 509 12.01 11.73 -21.74
C ILE A 509 10.96 11.96 -22.83
N SER A 510 11.37 12.05 -24.09
CA SER A 510 10.43 12.24 -25.21
C SER A 510 9.50 11.05 -25.42
N ARG A 511 9.98 9.81 -25.17
CA ARG A 511 9.14 8.60 -25.18
C ARG A 511 8.13 8.59 -24.04
N LEU A 512 8.50 9.00 -22.83
CA LEU A 512 7.59 9.13 -21.70
C LEU A 512 6.52 10.20 -21.95
N MET A 513 6.89 11.36 -22.50
CA MET A 513 5.95 12.42 -22.88
C MET A 513 4.99 11.98 -24.00
N ASN A 514 5.48 11.24 -24.98
CA ASN A 514 4.65 10.73 -26.09
C ASN A 514 3.74 9.57 -25.65
N MET A 515 4.13 8.76 -24.68
CA MET A 515 3.24 7.79 -24.02
C MET A 515 2.13 8.52 -23.27
N GLY A 516 2.44 9.57 -22.52
CA GLY A 516 1.43 10.42 -21.86
C GLY A 516 0.42 11.01 -22.83
N LYS A 517 0.86 11.53 -23.99
CA LYS A 517 -0.03 12.06 -25.04
C LYS A 517 -0.90 10.98 -25.71
N LYS A 518 -0.42 9.73 -25.82
CA LYS A 518 -1.22 8.60 -26.32
C LYS A 518 -2.25 8.08 -25.30
N ILE A 519 -2.06 8.37 -24.02
CA ILE A 519 -2.97 8.01 -22.93
C ILE A 519 -4.15 8.99 -22.85
N ILE A 520 -3.93 10.26 -23.23
CA ILE A 520 -4.94 11.33 -23.17
C ILE A 520 -5.79 11.37 -24.47
N ARG A 521 -5.34 10.77 -25.57
CA ARG A 521 -6.12 10.50 -26.77
C ARG A 521 -6.73 9.09 -26.75
#